data_909a87270c5342a51b3d7ca5f9c7ddd6
#
_entry.id   909a87270c5342a51b3d7ca5f9c7ddd6
#
_cell.length_a   1.000
_cell.length_b   1.000
_cell.length_c   1.000
_cell.angle_alpha   90.00
_cell.angle_beta   90.00
_cell.angle_gamma   90.00
#
_symmetry.space_group_name_H-M   'P 1'
#
loop_
_entity.id
_entity.type
_entity.pdbx_description
1 polymer ?
#
loop_
_entity_poly.entity_id
_entity_poly.type
_entity_poly.pdbx_seq_one_letter_code
_entity_poly.pdbx_strand_id
1 'polypeptide(L)'
;MIYTVLTNKALQIAYEAHQGQVDKAGLPYIFHPFHLAEQMTDEISTCVALLHDVAEDTDVSLDDLAREFPPEVMEPLQKLTHQPGTSYADYIVGLRDDPVAKKVKMADIRHNSDMSRFAGGKPISPRDAARLDEKYKMALVLLSEGR
;
A
#
# COMPACT_ATOMS: atom_id res chain seq x y z
N MET A 1 -2.58 -15.11 0.87
CA MET A 1 -1.15 -14.76 1.16
C MET A 1 -0.28 -15.98 1.03
N ILE A 2 0.92 -15.78 0.52
CA ILE A 2 1.92 -16.86 0.40
C ILE A 2 2.87 -16.76 1.59
N TYR A 3 3.09 -17.85 2.31
CA TYR A 3 4.00 -17.88 3.47
C TYR A 3 5.32 -18.53 3.08
N THR A 4 6.38 -17.73 3.04
CA THR A 4 7.75 -18.16 2.78
C THR A 4 8.69 -17.49 3.79
N VAL A 5 9.96 -17.83 3.75
CA VAL A 5 10.95 -17.13 4.60
C VAL A 5 10.94 -15.64 4.31
N LEU A 6 10.85 -15.27 3.03
CA LEU A 6 10.88 -13.87 2.62
C LEU A 6 9.61 -13.11 3.04
N THR A 7 8.43 -13.70 2.83
CA THR A 7 7.18 -13.04 3.23
C THR A 7 7.03 -12.97 4.74
N ASN A 8 7.53 -13.95 5.47
CA ASN A 8 7.56 -13.92 6.93
C ASN A 8 8.39 -12.73 7.42
N LYS A 9 9.57 -12.53 6.82
CA LYS A 9 10.41 -11.38 7.15
C LYS A 9 9.69 -10.06 6.87
N ALA A 10 9.03 -9.96 5.71
CA ALA A 10 8.28 -8.76 5.36
C ALA A 10 7.15 -8.49 6.35
N LEU A 11 6.43 -9.53 6.74
CA LEU A 11 5.34 -9.40 7.71
C LEU A 11 5.83 -8.91 9.07
N GLN A 12 6.93 -9.46 9.56
CA GLN A 12 7.49 -9.05 10.84
C GLN A 12 7.98 -7.61 10.79
N ILE A 13 8.66 -7.20 9.73
CA ILE A 13 9.12 -5.81 9.57
C ILE A 13 7.93 -4.86 9.54
N ALA A 14 6.90 -5.19 8.76
CA ALA A 14 5.72 -4.35 8.66
C ALA A 14 5.00 -4.24 10.01
N TYR A 15 4.86 -5.34 10.72
CA TYR A 15 4.21 -5.36 12.02
C TYR A 15 4.94 -4.46 13.02
N GLU A 16 6.25 -4.60 13.10
CA GLU A 16 7.06 -3.79 14.04
C GLU A 16 7.09 -2.31 13.62
N ALA A 17 7.23 -2.04 12.33
CA ALA A 17 7.33 -0.67 11.83
C ALA A 17 6.03 0.12 12.04
N HIS A 18 4.88 -0.51 11.86
CA HIS A 18 3.57 0.14 12.01
C HIS A 18 3.01 0.05 13.43
N GLN A 19 3.76 -0.48 14.37
CA GLN A 19 3.27 -0.66 15.74
C GLN A 19 2.87 0.67 16.36
N GLY A 20 1.67 0.72 16.93
CA GLY A 20 1.13 1.93 17.54
C GLY A 20 0.40 2.85 16.58
N GLN A 21 0.47 2.60 15.27
CA GLN A 21 -0.25 3.40 14.28
C GLN A 21 -1.68 2.87 14.11
N VAL A 22 -2.59 3.80 13.83
CA VAL A 22 -3.97 3.46 13.48
C VAL A 22 -4.32 4.07 12.13
N ASP A 23 -5.26 3.46 11.43
CA ASP A 23 -5.76 4.02 10.18
C ASP A 23 -6.84 5.07 10.44
N LYS A 24 -7.44 5.62 9.37
CA LYS A 24 -8.48 6.66 9.50
C LYS A 24 -9.73 6.16 10.20
N ALA A 25 -9.98 4.86 10.19
CA ALA A 25 -11.11 4.25 10.88
C ALA A 25 -10.79 3.94 12.35
N GLY A 26 -9.54 4.14 12.79
CA GLY A 26 -9.12 3.89 14.17
C GLY A 26 -8.64 2.47 14.42
N LEU A 27 -8.49 1.65 13.38
CA LEU A 27 -8.00 0.28 13.50
C LEU A 27 -6.47 0.23 13.46
N PRO A 28 -5.84 -0.76 14.11
CA PRO A 28 -4.39 -0.92 14.00
C PRO A 28 -3.95 -0.95 12.54
N TYR A 29 -2.96 -0.15 12.18
CA TYR A 29 -2.57 0.06 10.80
C TYR A 29 -2.14 -1.21 10.08
N ILE A 30 -1.53 -2.15 10.81
CA ILE A 30 -1.05 -3.41 10.22
C ILE A 30 -2.15 -4.18 9.47
N PHE A 31 -3.41 -4.03 9.87
CA PHE A 31 -4.51 -4.73 9.18
C PHE A 31 -4.66 -4.31 7.73
N HIS A 32 -4.27 -3.07 7.38
CA HIS A 32 -4.34 -2.62 6.00
C HIS A 32 -3.33 -3.34 5.09
N PRO A 33 -2.01 -3.28 5.33
CA PRO A 33 -1.07 -4.04 4.50
C PRO A 33 -1.30 -5.55 4.56
N PHE A 34 -1.73 -6.07 5.70
CA PHE A 34 -2.04 -7.49 5.82
C PHE A 34 -3.22 -7.88 4.92
N HIS A 35 -4.28 -7.08 4.91
CA HIS A 35 -5.44 -7.30 4.03
C HIS A 35 -5.03 -7.33 2.55
N LEU A 36 -4.17 -6.42 2.13
CA LEU A 36 -3.65 -6.41 0.76
C LEU A 36 -2.85 -7.69 0.47
N ALA A 37 -1.98 -8.07 1.39
CA ALA A 37 -1.13 -9.24 1.22
C ALA A 37 -1.95 -10.54 1.09
N GLU A 38 -3.07 -10.62 1.78
CA GLU A 38 -3.95 -11.80 1.69
C GLU A 38 -4.53 -11.99 0.30
N GLN A 39 -4.61 -10.93 -0.50
CA GLN A 39 -5.12 -10.98 -1.87
C GLN A 39 -4.06 -11.34 -2.89
N MET A 40 -2.78 -11.40 -2.49
CA MET A 40 -1.68 -11.70 -3.39
C MET A 40 -1.45 -13.20 -3.50
N THR A 41 -1.06 -13.64 -4.70
CA THR A 41 -0.93 -15.07 -5.01
C THR A 41 0.50 -15.49 -5.32
N ASP A 42 1.48 -14.59 -5.18
CA ASP A 42 2.89 -14.91 -5.37
C ASP A 42 3.73 -14.23 -4.28
N GLU A 43 4.97 -14.72 -4.13
CA GLU A 43 5.87 -14.27 -3.08
C GLU A 43 6.21 -12.78 -3.18
N ILE A 44 6.55 -12.33 -4.37
CA ILE A 44 7.00 -10.94 -4.58
C ILE A 44 5.87 -9.96 -4.28
N SER A 45 4.69 -10.18 -4.85
CA SER A 45 3.55 -9.30 -4.60
C SER A 45 3.14 -9.28 -3.14
N THR A 46 3.23 -10.42 -2.46
CA THR A 46 2.93 -10.50 -1.02
C THR A 46 3.90 -9.62 -0.23
N CYS A 47 5.20 -9.70 -0.51
CA CYS A 47 6.18 -8.84 0.16
C CYS A 47 5.93 -7.37 -0.10
N VAL A 48 5.68 -7.00 -1.36
CA VAL A 48 5.44 -5.61 -1.73
C VAL A 48 4.19 -5.06 -1.05
N ALA A 49 3.12 -5.86 -1.00
CA ALA A 49 1.90 -5.46 -0.31
C ALA A 49 2.14 -5.20 1.18
N LEU A 50 2.89 -6.08 1.84
CA LEU A 50 3.21 -5.92 3.27
C LEU A 50 4.05 -4.69 3.54
N LEU A 51 4.95 -4.34 2.62
CA LEU A 51 5.93 -3.28 2.82
C LEU A 51 5.55 -1.94 2.20
N HIS A 52 4.43 -1.87 1.46
CA HIS A 52 4.15 -0.72 0.58
C HIS A 52 4.10 0.64 1.28
N ASP A 53 3.72 0.69 2.56
CA ASP A 53 3.65 1.94 3.30
C ASP A 53 4.78 2.10 4.34
N VAL A 54 5.67 1.12 4.45
CA VAL A 54 6.69 1.15 5.50
C VAL A 54 7.63 2.34 5.32
N ALA A 55 8.15 2.56 4.12
CA ALA A 55 9.12 3.62 3.88
C ALA A 55 8.51 5.03 3.99
N GLU A 56 7.23 5.19 3.61
CA GLU A 56 6.55 6.49 3.69
C GLU A 56 6.14 6.86 5.11
N ASP A 57 5.66 5.88 5.86
CA ASP A 57 4.90 6.13 7.08
C ASP A 57 5.61 5.68 8.36
N THR A 58 6.83 5.15 8.25
CA THR A 58 7.60 4.70 9.42
C THR A 58 9.05 5.15 9.32
N ASP A 59 9.83 4.83 10.35
CA ASP A 59 11.26 5.17 10.41
C ASP A 59 12.14 4.22 9.60
N VAL A 60 11.58 3.15 9.04
CA VAL A 60 12.34 2.19 8.24
C VAL A 60 12.44 2.73 6.81
N SER A 61 13.68 2.95 6.35
CA SER A 61 13.93 3.54 5.03
C SER A 61 13.96 2.49 3.92
N LEU A 62 13.87 2.97 2.67
CA LEU A 62 14.07 2.10 1.51
C LEU A 62 15.46 1.47 1.53
N ASP A 63 16.48 2.20 1.99
CA ASP A 63 17.84 1.65 2.09
C ASP A 63 17.89 0.52 3.11
N ASP A 64 17.19 0.65 4.23
CA ASP A 64 17.10 -0.42 5.22
C ASP A 64 16.47 -1.67 4.60
N LEU A 65 15.40 -1.50 3.86
CA LEU A 65 14.68 -2.60 3.23
C LEU A 65 15.53 -3.26 2.12
N ALA A 66 16.32 -2.47 1.40
CA ALA A 66 17.16 -2.99 0.33
C ALA A 66 18.23 -3.95 0.83
N ARG A 67 18.59 -3.88 2.11
CA ARG A 67 19.52 -4.83 2.72
C ARG A 67 18.88 -6.19 2.99
N GLU A 68 17.55 -6.23 3.04
CA GLU A 68 16.80 -7.42 3.42
C GLU A 68 16.04 -8.08 2.26
N PHE A 69 15.81 -7.35 1.17
CA PHE A 69 14.95 -7.82 0.08
C PHE A 69 15.64 -7.70 -1.28
N PRO A 70 15.33 -8.62 -2.21
CA PRO A 70 15.94 -8.58 -3.54
C PRO A 70 15.37 -7.46 -4.42
N PRO A 71 16.04 -7.15 -5.55
CA PRO A 71 15.57 -6.11 -6.46
C PRO A 71 14.15 -6.30 -6.96
N GLU A 72 13.70 -7.54 -7.13
CA GLU A 72 12.33 -7.83 -7.59
C GLU A 72 11.28 -7.30 -6.63
N VAL A 73 11.60 -7.22 -5.33
CA VAL A 73 10.73 -6.58 -4.33
C VAL A 73 10.97 -5.07 -4.30
N MET A 74 12.23 -4.65 -4.34
CA MET A 74 12.59 -3.24 -4.13
C MET A 74 12.17 -2.33 -5.29
N GLU A 75 12.25 -2.81 -6.54
CA GLU A 75 11.87 -1.97 -7.68
C GLU A 75 10.40 -1.53 -7.65
N PRO A 76 9.42 -2.43 -7.52
CA PRO A 76 8.03 -1.98 -7.37
C PRO A 76 7.81 -1.20 -6.08
N LEU A 77 8.51 -1.53 -5.02
CA LEU A 77 8.35 -0.84 -3.74
C LEU A 77 8.80 0.61 -3.83
N GLN A 78 9.92 0.88 -4.52
CA GLN A 78 10.40 2.24 -4.76
C GLN A 78 9.38 3.07 -5.54
N LYS A 79 8.76 2.46 -6.54
CA LYS A 79 7.72 3.15 -7.33
C LYS A 79 6.48 3.45 -6.50
N LEU A 80 6.14 2.59 -5.56
CA LEU A 80 4.99 2.78 -4.67
C LEU A 80 5.24 3.82 -3.58
N THR A 81 6.49 4.18 -3.33
CA THR A 81 6.83 5.21 -2.34
C THR A 81 6.71 6.58 -2.98
N HIS A 82 5.68 7.33 -2.58
CA HIS A 82 5.38 8.64 -3.16
C HIS A 82 6.44 9.66 -2.73
N GLN A 83 7.17 10.22 -3.69
CA GLN A 83 8.23 11.18 -3.41
C GLN A 83 7.68 12.60 -3.24
N PRO A 84 8.26 13.41 -2.32
CA PRO A 84 7.88 14.82 -2.19
C PRO A 84 8.07 15.56 -3.53
N GLY A 85 7.13 16.44 -3.85
CA GLY A 85 7.21 17.22 -5.08
C GLY A 85 6.59 16.56 -6.30
N THR A 86 6.21 15.31 -6.22
CA THR A 86 5.53 14.60 -7.31
C THR A 86 4.02 14.67 -7.06
N SER A 87 3.26 15.10 -8.08
CA SER A 87 1.80 15.13 -7.95
C SER A 87 1.25 13.70 -7.79
N TYR A 88 0.08 13.60 -7.17
CA TYR A 88 -0.55 12.30 -7.01
C TYR A 88 -0.82 11.63 -8.37
N ALA A 89 -1.27 12.42 -9.36
CA ALA A 89 -1.52 11.90 -10.70
C ALA A 89 -0.25 11.35 -11.36
N ASP A 90 0.85 12.08 -11.28
CA ASP A 90 2.13 11.64 -11.84
C ASP A 90 2.66 10.40 -11.12
N TYR A 91 2.50 10.36 -9.81
CA TYR A 91 2.85 9.18 -9.01
C TYR A 91 2.07 7.95 -9.49
N ILE A 92 0.76 8.07 -9.67
CA ILE A 92 -0.08 6.96 -10.16
C ILE A 92 0.31 6.54 -11.57
N VAL A 93 0.53 7.50 -12.47
CA VAL A 93 0.95 7.21 -13.84
C VAL A 93 2.27 6.42 -13.86
N GLY A 94 3.19 6.76 -12.95
CA GLY A 94 4.47 6.06 -12.85
C GLY A 94 4.37 4.59 -12.45
N LEU A 95 3.23 4.15 -11.93
CA LEU A 95 3.04 2.75 -11.53
C LEU A 95 2.52 1.85 -12.65
N ARG A 96 2.01 2.43 -13.72
CA ARG A 96 1.26 1.68 -14.75
C ARG A 96 2.05 0.56 -15.42
N ASP A 97 3.34 0.76 -15.62
CA ASP A 97 4.17 -0.18 -16.36
C ASP A 97 4.80 -1.27 -15.51
N ASP A 98 4.61 -1.20 -14.19
CA ASP A 98 5.12 -2.23 -13.28
C ASP A 98 3.92 -3.08 -12.81
N PRO A 99 3.81 -4.34 -13.27
CA PRO A 99 2.65 -5.17 -12.93
C PRO A 99 2.47 -5.39 -11.43
N VAL A 100 3.57 -5.51 -10.68
CA VAL A 100 3.51 -5.72 -9.23
C VAL A 100 3.03 -4.44 -8.54
N ALA A 101 3.65 -3.31 -8.86
CA ALA A 101 3.27 -2.02 -8.27
C ALA A 101 1.81 -1.69 -8.58
N LYS A 102 1.40 -1.89 -9.82
CA LYS A 102 0.02 -1.65 -10.25
C LYS A 102 -0.98 -2.50 -9.46
N LYS A 103 -0.69 -3.80 -9.35
CA LYS A 103 -1.56 -4.76 -8.65
C LYS A 103 -1.71 -4.40 -7.18
N VAL A 104 -0.61 -4.08 -6.51
CA VAL A 104 -0.63 -3.69 -5.11
C VAL A 104 -1.38 -2.37 -4.92
N LYS A 105 -1.13 -1.39 -5.79
CA LYS A 105 -1.82 -0.09 -5.69
C LYS A 105 -3.32 -0.21 -5.92
N MET A 106 -3.74 -1.07 -6.83
CA MET A 106 -5.17 -1.30 -7.03
C MET A 106 -5.83 -1.88 -5.78
N ALA A 107 -5.18 -2.83 -5.12
CA ALA A 107 -5.68 -3.40 -3.87
C ALA A 107 -5.70 -2.34 -2.76
N ASP A 108 -4.67 -1.50 -2.70
CA ASP A 108 -4.56 -0.39 -1.76
C ASP A 108 -5.74 0.58 -1.91
N ILE A 109 -5.99 1.01 -3.15
CA ILE A 109 -7.10 1.94 -3.44
C ILE A 109 -8.44 1.32 -3.07
N ARG A 110 -8.66 0.05 -3.41
CA ARG A 110 -9.92 -0.63 -3.11
C ARG A 110 -10.18 -0.69 -1.60
N HIS A 111 -9.16 -1.02 -0.83
CA HIS A 111 -9.33 -1.08 0.63
C HIS A 111 -9.55 0.31 1.22
N ASN A 112 -8.79 1.30 0.77
CA ASN A 112 -8.96 2.69 1.23
C ASN A 112 -10.30 3.28 0.81
N SER A 113 -10.90 2.78 -0.26
CA SER A 113 -12.21 3.23 -0.75
C SER A 113 -13.37 2.53 -0.06
N ASP A 114 -13.10 1.51 0.74
CA ASP A 114 -14.15 0.78 1.45
C ASP A 114 -14.61 1.58 2.67
N MET A 115 -15.66 2.37 2.45
CA MET A 115 -16.22 3.22 3.51
C MET A 115 -16.90 2.43 4.61
N SER A 116 -17.22 1.15 4.40
CA SER A 116 -17.82 0.31 5.42
C SER A 116 -16.89 0.12 6.63
N ARG A 117 -15.58 0.29 6.45
CA ARG A 117 -14.61 0.19 7.53
C ARG A 117 -14.84 1.22 8.65
N PHE A 118 -15.47 2.35 8.31
CA PHE A 118 -15.75 3.41 9.29
C PHE A 118 -16.99 3.13 10.13
N ALA A 119 -17.78 2.12 9.78
CA ALA A 119 -19.07 1.87 10.44
C ALA A 119 -18.92 1.49 11.91
N GLY A 120 -17.88 0.73 12.25
CA GLY A 120 -17.66 0.27 13.62
C GLY A 120 -16.58 1.03 14.37
N GLY A 121 -16.00 2.04 13.76
CA GLY A 121 -14.86 2.76 14.32
C GLY A 121 -15.05 4.26 14.30
N LYS A 122 -13.97 4.97 14.02
CA LYS A 122 -13.96 6.42 13.96
C LYS A 122 -14.77 6.90 12.74
N PRO A 123 -15.79 7.77 12.93
CA PRO A 123 -16.58 8.23 11.80
C PRO A 123 -15.81 9.15 10.87
N ILE A 124 -16.21 9.16 9.60
CA ILE A 124 -15.66 10.06 8.60
C ILE A 124 -16.76 11.03 8.17
N SER A 125 -16.43 12.30 7.98
CA SER A 125 -17.41 13.30 7.55
C SER A 125 -17.82 13.02 6.09
N PRO A 126 -19.07 13.39 5.69
CA PRO A 126 -19.49 13.23 4.30
C PRO A 126 -18.57 13.97 3.32
N ARG A 127 -18.03 15.12 3.70
CA ARG A 127 -17.11 15.91 2.89
C ARG A 127 -15.81 15.16 2.64
N ASP A 128 -15.22 14.58 3.68
CA ASP A 128 -13.98 13.82 3.56
C ASP A 128 -14.19 12.53 2.79
N ALA A 129 -15.33 11.86 3.01
CA ALA A 129 -15.68 10.66 2.26
C ALA A 129 -15.79 10.95 0.76
N ALA A 130 -16.44 12.06 0.39
CA ALA A 130 -16.59 12.44 -1.02
C ALA A 130 -15.23 12.77 -1.65
N ARG A 131 -14.36 13.46 -0.92
CA ARG A 131 -13.02 13.81 -1.41
C ARG A 131 -12.17 12.56 -1.67
N LEU A 132 -12.21 11.61 -0.75
CA LEU A 132 -11.47 10.35 -0.91
C LEU A 132 -12.02 9.52 -2.07
N ASP A 133 -13.34 9.46 -2.21
CA ASP A 133 -13.99 8.73 -3.29
C ASP A 133 -13.55 9.27 -4.65
N GLU A 134 -13.56 10.59 -4.82
CA GLU A 134 -13.14 11.23 -6.06
C GLU A 134 -11.67 10.98 -6.37
N LYS A 135 -10.81 11.10 -5.35
CA LYS A 135 -9.38 10.84 -5.48
C LYS A 135 -9.10 9.43 -5.97
N TYR A 136 -9.75 8.45 -5.36
CA TYR A 136 -9.49 7.05 -5.67
C TYR A 136 -10.12 6.61 -6.99
N LYS A 137 -11.26 7.18 -7.37
CA LYS A 137 -11.85 6.94 -8.70
C LYS A 137 -10.91 7.42 -9.80
N MET A 138 -10.34 8.62 -9.64
CA MET A 138 -9.37 9.15 -10.59
C MET A 138 -8.15 8.25 -10.69
N ALA A 139 -7.64 7.78 -9.55
CA ALA A 139 -6.47 6.91 -9.52
C ALA A 139 -6.72 5.59 -10.27
N LEU A 140 -7.90 4.98 -10.08
CA LEU A 140 -8.24 3.75 -10.80
C LEU A 140 -8.30 3.96 -12.32
N VAL A 141 -8.85 5.09 -12.74
CA VAL A 141 -8.89 5.43 -14.17
C VAL A 141 -7.47 5.57 -14.73
N LEU A 142 -6.61 6.31 -14.04
CA LEU A 142 -5.23 6.52 -14.48
C LEU A 142 -4.45 5.21 -14.55
N LEU A 143 -4.62 4.32 -13.56
CA LEU A 143 -3.96 3.02 -13.56
C LEU A 143 -4.41 2.14 -14.71
N SER A 144 -5.68 2.20 -15.08
CA SER A 144 -6.24 1.34 -16.13
C SER A 144 -5.91 1.82 -17.54
N GLU A 145 -5.58 3.09 -17.74
CA GLU A 145 -5.27 3.65 -19.06
C GLU A 145 -3.95 3.16 -19.65
N GLY A 146 -3.06 2.62 -18.85
CA GLY A 146 -1.72 2.25 -19.31
C GLY A 146 -1.68 0.86 -19.79
N ARG A 147 -2.30 0.03 -20.14
CA ARG A 147 -2.06 -1.32 -20.58
C ARG A 147 -1.62 -2.26 -19.56
#